data_f47bf12d9cf58010bcf56e4b934b57f2
#
_entry.id   f47bf12d9cf58010bcf56e4b934b57f2
#
_cell.length_a   1.000
_cell.length_b   1.000
_cell.length_c   1.000
_cell.angle_alpha   90.00
_cell.angle_beta   90.00
_cell.angle_gamma   90.00
#
_symmetry.space_group_name_H-M   'P 1'
#
loop_
_entity.id
_entity.type
_entity.pdbx_description
1 polymer ?
#
loop_
_entity_poly.entity_id
_entity_poly.type
_entity_poly.pdbx_seq_one_letter_code
_entity_poly.pdbx_strand_id
1 'polypeptide(L)'
;MPVFNEITTIDEIIGRVLAVPMRIELIVVDDCSTDGTREHLIQLQRERGFMLLLQERNQGKGAALRRGFAAVTGDIVVIQDADLEYSPEEFPMLAELIVDGRADVVYGSRFLGRHRVFLFTHYLGNRLLTLITNVLYNTMLTDMETCYKVMRTDVVRSMTLHSNGFGIEPEMTAKIFKRHYRVYEVPITYDGRGYEEGKKITWRDGIVALWVLLKYRFTE
;
A
#
# COMPACT_ATOMS: atom_id res chain seq x y z
N MET A 1 6.74 -0.47 4.84
CA MET A 1 6.91 0.84 4.14
C MET A 1 7.90 0.66 3.01
N PRO A 2 7.48 0.63 1.73
CA PRO A 2 8.38 0.70 0.58
C PRO A 2 8.85 2.14 0.39
N VAL A 3 10.13 2.35 0.08
CA VAL A 3 10.75 3.69 -0.08
C VAL A 3 11.59 3.73 -1.34
N PHE A 4 11.42 4.79 -2.14
CA PHE A 4 12.29 5.12 -3.26
C PHE A 4 12.30 6.61 -3.53
N ASN A 5 13.44 7.28 -3.29
CA ASN A 5 13.65 8.72 -3.49
C ASN A 5 12.57 9.58 -2.79
N GLU A 6 12.59 9.58 -1.46
CA GLU A 6 11.65 10.31 -0.60
C GLU A 6 12.38 11.10 0.51
N ILE A 7 13.54 11.69 0.19
CA ILE A 7 14.39 12.39 1.17
C ILE A 7 13.65 13.50 1.93
N THR A 8 12.68 14.14 1.29
CA THR A 8 11.94 15.26 1.87
C THR A 8 10.82 14.85 2.82
N THR A 9 10.34 13.61 2.76
CA THR A 9 9.15 13.14 3.49
C THR A 9 9.47 12.03 4.49
N ILE A 10 10.58 11.33 4.29
CA ILE A 10 10.88 10.08 4.99
C ILE A 10 11.02 10.24 6.52
N ASP A 11 11.61 11.33 6.99
CA ASP A 11 11.79 11.59 8.43
C ASP A 11 10.44 11.79 9.12
N GLU A 12 9.59 12.62 8.51
CA GLU A 12 8.26 12.94 9.02
C GLU A 12 7.37 11.70 9.05
N ILE A 13 7.29 10.93 7.95
CA ILE A 13 6.40 9.77 7.89
C ILE A 13 6.82 8.68 8.87
N ILE A 14 8.14 8.42 9.04
CA ILE A 14 8.63 7.48 10.06
C ILE A 14 8.26 7.97 11.46
N GLY A 15 8.43 9.26 11.74
CA GLY A 15 8.04 9.86 13.02
C GLY A 15 6.54 9.68 13.30
N ARG A 16 5.68 9.98 12.33
CA ARG A 16 4.22 9.82 12.45
C ARG A 16 3.82 8.36 12.67
N VAL A 17 4.40 7.42 11.93
CA VAL A 17 4.13 5.99 12.11
C VAL A 17 4.51 5.52 13.52
N LEU A 18 5.69 5.89 14.00
CA LEU A 18 6.16 5.48 15.32
C LEU A 18 5.40 6.16 16.48
N ALA A 19 4.74 7.30 16.21
CA ALA A 19 3.91 8.02 17.18
C ALA A 19 2.48 7.46 17.32
N VAL A 20 2.06 6.55 16.42
CA VAL A 20 0.72 5.93 16.50
C VAL A 20 0.59 5.18 17.85
N PRO A 21 -0.52 5.35 18.60
CA PRO A 21 -0.70 4.71 19.90
C PRO A 21 -1.06 3.21 19.79
N MET A 22 -0.20 2.46 19.12
CA MET A 22 -0.29 1.00 18.91
C MET A 22 1.10 0.37 19.05
N ARG A 23 1.13 -0.95 19.23
CA ARG A 23 2.40 -1.69 19.14
C ARG A 23 2.79 -1.82 17.65
N ILE A 24 3.75 -1.03 17.21
CA ILE A 24 4.19 -0.97 15.82
C ILE A 24 5.51 -1.75 15.64
N GLU A 25 5.54 -2.65 14.66
CA GLU A 25 6.75 -3.18 14.04
C GLU A 25 6.93 -2.46 12.69
N LEU A 26 7.81 -1.47 12.64
CA LEU A 26 8.07 -0.74 11.39
C LEU A 26 9.18 -1.44 10.60
N ILE A 27 8.82 -1.88 9.37
CA ILE A 27 9.75 -2.45 8.40
C ILE A 27 9.83 -1.51 7.21
N VAL A 28 10.98 -0.89 7.01
CA VAL A 28 11.28 0.01 5.89
C VAL A 28 12.10 -0.74 4.86
N VAL A 29 11.67 -0.70 3.60
CA VAL A 29 12.39 -1.33 2.49
C VAL A 29 12.80 -0.26 1.50
N ASP A 30 14.08 0.10 1.48
CA ASP A 30 14.64 1.04 0.50
C ASP A 30 14.90 0.33 -0.83
N ASP A 31 14.23 0.77 -1.88
CA ASP A 31 14.33 0.23 -3.24
C ASP A 31 15.47 0.88 -4.06
N CYS A 32 16.65 0.98 -3.46
CA CYS A 32 17.86 1.56 -4.05
C CYS A 32 17.71 3.06 -4.37
N SER A 33 17.32 3.86 -3.37
CA SER A 33 17.25 5.31 -3.48
C SER A 33 18.61 5.94 -3.81
N THR A 34 18.58 7.06 -4.56
CA THR A 34 19.77 7.75 -5.11
C THR A 34 19.81 9.24 -4.77
N ASP A 35 18.83 9.74 -4.01
CA ASP A 35 18.66 11.16 -3.66
C ASP A 35 19.14 11.50 -2.23
N GLY A 36 19.83 10.56 -1.56
CA GLY A 36 20.25 10.69 -0.16
C GLY A 36 19.29 10.02 0.85
N THR A 37 18.12 9.54 0.41
CA THR A 37 17.15 8.84 1.27
C THR A 37 17.78 7.63 1.97
N ARG A 38 18.58 6.83 1.25
CA ARG A 38 19.21 5.62 1.78
C ARG A 38 20.15 5.91 2.95
N GLU A 39 21.03 6.87 2.79
CA GLU A 39 21.99 7.29 3.81
C GLU A 39 21.26 7.83 5.04
N HIS A 40 20.22 8.61 4.81
CA HIS A 40 19.37 9.14 5.88
C HIS A 40 18.61 8.04 6.63
N LEU A 41 18.06 7.04 5.93
CA LEU A 41 17.41 5.86 6.52
C LEU A 41 18.37 5.05 7.42
N ILE A 42 19.66 4.90 7.03
CA ILE A 42 20.67 4.19 7.83
C ILE A 42 20.91 4.96 9.13
N GLN A 43 20.92 6.28 9.11
CA GLN A 43 21.03 7.10 10.30
C GLN A 43 19.77 6.99 11.18
N LEU A 44 18.58 7.21 10.61
CA LEU A 44 17.31 7.14 11.33
C LEU A 44 17.06 5.78 11.99
N GLN A 45 17.48 4.68 11.34
CA GLN A 45 17.36 3.34 11.90
C GLN A 45 18.13 3.21 13.22
N ARG A 46 19.33 3.81 13.32
CA ARG A 46 20.15 3.78 14.55
C ARG A 46 19.51 4.59 15.67
N GLU A 47 18.83 5.67 15.32
CA GLU A 47 18.20 6.59 16.26
C GLU A 47 16.84 6.09 16.76
N ARG A 48 16.04 5.48 15.88
CA ARG A 48 14.63 5.15 16.13
C ARG A 48 14.30 3.66 16.22
N GLY A 49 15.26 2.78 15.89
CA GLY A 49 15.19 1.34 16.17
C GLY A 49 14.18 0.55 15.31
N PHE A 50 13.91 0.91 14.06
CA PHE A 50 13.08 0.14 13.12
C PHE A 50 13.92 -0.85 12.29
N MET A 51 13.24 -1.82 11.63
CA MET A 51 13.91 -2.73 10.70
C MET A 51 14.12 -2.04 9.34
N LEU A 52 15.35 -1.99 8.85
CA LEU A 52 15.71 -1.46 7.54
C LEU A 52 16.24 -2.57 6.62
N LEU A 53 15.61 -2.71 5.44
CA LEU A 53 16.01 -3.63 4.39
C LEU A 53 16.43 -2.84 3.15
N LEU A 54 17.68 -3.02 2.71
CA LEU A 54 18.23 -2.29 1.56
C LEU A 54 18.26 -3.19 0.31
N GLN A 55 17.64 -2.78 -0.78
CA GLN A 55 17.74 -3.46 -2.07
C GLN A 55 19.00 -3.03 -2.82
N GLU A 56 19.64 -3.95 -3.56
CA GLU A 56 20.88 -3.69 -4.32
C GLU A 56 20.61 -2.89 -5.60
N ARG A 57 19.38 -2.96 -6.11
CA ARG A 57 18.91 -2.24 -7.30
C ARG A 57 17.43 -1.90 -7.17
N ASN A 58 16.98 -0.90 -7.88
CA ASN A 58 15.53 -0.61 -7.97
C ASN A 58 14.81 -1.77 -8.65
N GLN A 59 13.83 -2.33 -7.97
CA GLN A 59 13.00 -3.46 -8.42
C GLN A 59 11.51 -3.12 -8.42
N GLY A 60 11.14 -1.96 -7.91
CA GLY A 60 9.78 -1.43 -7.85
C GLY A 60 9.03 -1.74 -6.54
N LYS A 61 7.94 -1.00 -6.33
CA LYS A 61 7.10 -1.04 -5.10
C LYS A 61 6.72 -2.46 -4.70
N GLY A 62 6.26 -3.27 -5.66
CA GLY A 62 5.81 -4.63 -5.38
C GLY A 62 6.94 -5.54 -4.89
N ALA A 63 8.16 -5.40 -5.43
CA ALA A 63 9.32 -6.15 -4.96
C ALA A 63 9.72 -5.74 -3.54
N ALA A 64 9.68 -4.43 -3.24
CA ALA A 64 9.92 -3.91 -1.90
C ALA A 64 8.86 -4.43 -0.90
N LEU A 65 7.57 -4.42 -1.27
CA LEU A 65 6.50 -4.96 -0.43
C LEU A 65 6.67 -6.45 -0.15
N ARG A 66 6.97 -7.27 -1.18
CA ARG A 66 7.22 -8.72 -0.97
C ARG A 66 8.37 -8.97 0.00
N ARG A 67 9.44 -8.19 -0.10
CA ARG A 67 10.58 -8.29 0.82
C ARG A 67 10.18 -7.89 2.25
N GLY A 68 9.39 -6.83 2.40
CA GLY A 68 8.83 -6.41 3.70
C GLY A 68 7.91 -7.48 4.28
N PHE A 69 6.99 -8.03 3.50
CA PHE A 69 6.06 -9.08 3.92
C PHE A 69 6.78 -10.35 4.43
N ALA A 70 7.91 -10.71 3.82
CA ALA A 70 8.70 -11.85 4.27
C ALA A 70 9.34 -11.64 5.66
N ALA A 71 9.48 -10.40 6.11
CA ALA A 71 10.11 -10.04 7.39
C ALA A 71 9.08 -9.77 8.51
N VAL A 72 7.77 -9.71 8.20
CA VAL A 72 6.73 -9.40 9.18
C VAL A 72 6.63 -10.46 10.27
N THR A 73 6.59 -10.02 11.54
CA THR A 73 6.34 -10.88 12.70
C THR A 73 5.03 -10.56 13.41
N GLY A 74 4.48 -9.35 13.25
CA GLY A 74 3.22 -8.92 13.86
C GLY A 74 1.99 -9.64 13.32
N ASP A 75 0.84 -9.47 13.96
CA ASP A 75 -0.43 -10.14 13.65
C ASP A 75 -1.19 -9.48 12.49
N ILE A 76 -1.00 -8.18 12.32
CA ILE A 76 -1.68 -7.34 11.30
C ILE A 76 -0.61 -6.59 10.50
N VAL A 77 -0.78 -6.55 9.19
CA VAL A 77 0.09 -5.81 8.26
C VAL A 77 -0.66 -4.60 7.72
N VAL A 78 -0.03 -3.43 7.80
CA VAL A 78 -0.45 -2.20 7.14
C VAL A 78 0.58 -1.82 6.09
N ILE A 79 0.16 -1.50 4.88
CA ILE A 79 1.03 -0.93 3.86
C ILE A 79 0.99 0.59 4.01
N GLN A 80 2.16 1.21 4.22
CA GLN A 80 2.33 2.66 4.31
C GLN A 80 3.30 3.14 3.23
N ASP A 81 2.86 4.03 2.35
CA ASP A 81 3.74 4.72 1.41
C ASP A 81 4.52 5.84 2.13
N ALA A 82 5.69 6.19 1.62
CA ALA A 82 6.61 7.13 2.27
C ALA A 82 6.37 8.60 1.90
N ASP A 83 5.27 8.92 1.22
CA ASP A 83 5.03 10.16 0.49
C ASP A 83 4.08 11.16 1.19
N LEU A 84 3.68 10.89 2.42
CA LEU A 84 2.74 11.70 3.22
C LEU A 84 1.31 11.83 2.64
N GLU A 85 0.97 11.12 1.56
CA GLU A 85 -0.38 11.17 0.99
C GLU A 85 -1.43 10.51 1.90
N TYR A 86 -0.99 9.58 2.77
CA TYR A 86 -1.82 8.81 3.71
C TYR A 86 -1.44 9.12 5.15
N SER A 87 -2.42 9.05 6.05
CA SER A 87 -2.29 9.43 7.47
C SER A 87 -2.14 8.22 8.38
N PRO A 88 -0.94 7.96 8.97
CA PRO A 88 -0.73 6.82 9.88
C PRO A 88 -1.61 6.85 11.14
N GLU A 89 -2.09 8.03 11.50
CA GLU A 89 -3.02 8.23 12.63
C GLU A 89 -4.33 7.45 12.47
N GLU A 90 -4.66 7.01 11.24
CA GLU A 90 -5.84 6.21 10.93
C GLU A 90 -5.64 4.69 11.13
N PHE A 91 -4.41 4.21 11.45
CA PHE A 91 -4.15 2.78 11.67
C PHE A 91 -5.05 2.14 12.73
N PRO A 92 -5.35 2.77 13.89
CA PRO A 92 -6.25 2.17 14.87
C PRO A 92 -7.64 1.88 14.28
N MET A 93 -8.23 2.83 13.57
CA MET A 93 -9.54 2.68 12.92
C MET A 93 -9.52 1.59 11.83
N LEU A 94 -8.46 1.54 11.03
CA LEU A 94 -8.29 0.54 9.97
C LEU A 94 -8.13 -0.87 10.52
N ALA A 95 -7.44 -1.02 11.66
CA ALA A 95 -7.19 -2.32 12.30
C ALA A 95 -8.37 -2.83 13.12
N GLU A 96 -9.25 -1.95 13.59
CA GLU A 96 -10.35 -2.27 14.53
C GLU A 96 -11.19 -3.48 14.06
N LEU A 97 -11.65 -3.48 12.81
CA LEU A 97 -12.49 -4.56 12.27
C LEU A 97 -11.77 -5.91 12.20
N ILE A 98 -10.43 -5.89 12.07
CA ILE A 98 -9.61 -7.12 12.10
C ILE A 98 -9.46 -7.60 13.55
N VAL A 99 -9.17 -6.69 14.47
CA VAL A 99 -9.05 -6.99 15.91
C VAL A 99 -10.35 -7.57 16.46
N ASP A 100 -11.49 -7.03 16.03
CA ASP A 100 -12.83 -7.53 16.41
C ASP A 100 -13.19 -8.86 15.73
N GLY A 101 -12.33 -9.39 14.85
CA GLY A 101 -12.59 -10.63 14.12
C GLY A 101 -13.68 -10.54 13.06
N ARG A 102 -14.10 -9.33 12.67
CA ARG A 102 -15.14 -9.08 11.64
C ARG A 102 -14.57 -9.14 10.22
N ALA A 103 -13.34 -8.65 10.02
CA ALA A 103 -12.66 -8.59 8.74
C ALA A 103 -11.37 -9.43 8.74
N ASP A 104 -10.98 -9.93 7.59
CA ASP A 104 -9.66 -10.49 7.32
C ASP A 104 -8.77 -9.45 6.62
N VAL A 105 -9.40 -8.53 5.88
CA VAL A 105 -8.77 -7.44 5.13
C VAL A 105 -9.65 -6.18 5.24
N VAL A 106 -9.00 -5.01 5.40
CA VAL A 106 -9.66 -3.70 5.38
C VAL A 106 -8.98 -2.81 4.36
N TYR A 107 -9.77 -2.21 3.48
CA TYR A 107 -9.35 -1.21 2.49
C TYR A 107 -9.69 0.19 3.02
N GLY A 108 -8.73 1.09 3.02
CA GLY A 108 -8.97 2.50 3.26
C GLY A 108 -9.34 3.20 1.95
N SER A 109 -10.63 3.54 1.76
CA SER A 109 -11.08 4.20 0.53
C SER A 109 -10.85 5.71 0.57
N ARG A 110 -10.12 6.21 -0.42
CA ARG A 110 -9.90 7.65 -0.65
C ARG A 110 -11.17 8.36 -1.12
N PHE A 111 -12.12 7.62 -1.69
CA PHE A 111 -13.35 8.17 -2.27
C PHE A 111 -14.51 8.23 -1.27
N LEU A 112 -14.42 7.59 -0.12
CA LEU A 112 -15.43 7.63 0.94
C LEU A 112 -15.10 8.67 2.02
N GLY A 113 -13.83 9.09 2.14
CA GLY A 113 -13.35 10.01 3.16
C GLY A 113 -13.10 11.42 2.66
N ARG A 114 -12.48 12.24 3.52
CA ARG A 114 -12.02 13.57 3.16
C ARG A 114 -10.79 13.46 2.28
N HIS A 115 -10.76 14.15 1.16
CA HIS A 115 -9.63 14.13 0.25
C HIS A 115 -9.41 15.48 -0.43
N ARG A 116 -8.17 15.78 -0.79
CA ARG A 116 -7.84 16.85 -1.72
C ARG A 116 -8.49 16.54 -3.07
N VAL A 117 -9.03 17.54 -3.76
CA VAL A 117 -9.67 17.35 -5.07
C VAL A 117 -8.66 16.74 -6.05
N PHE A 118 -9.03 15.61 -6.64
CA PHE A 118 -8.19 14.88 -7.58
C PHE A 118 -8.20 15.50 -8.97
N LEU A 119 -7.16 15.18 -9.75
CA LEU A 119 -7.20 15.36 -11.20
C LEU A 119 -8.27 14.44 -11.80
N PHE A 120 -9.19 15.01 -12.57
CA PHE A 120 -10.36 14.27 -13.10
C PHE A 120 -9.96 13.02 -13.89
N THR A 121 -8.88 13.07 -14.69
CA THR A 121 -8.38 11.93 -15.47
C THR A 121 -7.90 10.78 -14.58
N HIS A 122 -7.22 11.08 -13.47
CA HIS A 122 -6.79 10.08 -12.49
C HIS A 122 -7.98 9.48 -11.74
N TYR A 123 -8.95 10.31 -11.37
CA TYR A 123 -10.21 9.85 -10.78
C TYR A 123 -10.92 8.88 -11.71
N LEU A 124 -11.08 9.25 -12.99
CA LEU A 124 -11.75 8.41 -13.99
C LEU A 124 -11.02 7.07 -14.18
N GLY A 125 -9.69 7.10 -14.28
CA GLY A 125 -8.86 5.89 -14.38
C GLY A 125 -9.04 4.95 -13.18
N ASN A 126 -8.95 5.48 -11.97
CA ASN A 126 -9.18 4.70 -10.74
C ASN A 126 -10.60 4.11 -10.68
N ARG A 127 -11.63 4.90 -11.04
CA ARG A 127 -13.04 4.44 -11.05
C ARG A 127 -13.25 3.33 -12.09
N LEU A 128 -12.61 3.44 -13.26
CA LEU A 128 -12.69 2.42 -14.31
C LEU A 128 -12.02 1.10 -13.85
N LEU A 129 -10.80 1.16 -13.29
CA LEU A 129 -10.11 -0.02 -12.78
C LEU A 129 -10.89 -0.67 -11.64
N THR A 130 -11.45 0.13 -10.74
CA THR A 130 -12.31 -0.38 -9.67
C THR A 130 -13.59 -1.03 -10.20
N LEU A 131 -14.24 -0.43 -11.21
CA LEU A 131 -15.42 -1.02 -11.86
C LEU A 131 -15.09 -2.37 -12.50
N ILE A 132 -13.97 -2.46 -13.24
CA ILE A 132 -13.51 -3.71 -13.85
C ILE A 132 -13.23 -4.76 -12.77
N THR A 133 -12.59 -4.38 -11.67
CA THR A 133 -12.37 -5.25 -10.52
C THR A 133 -13.69 -5.79 -9.97
N ASN A 134 -14.66 -4.92 -9.75
CA ASN A 134 -15.98 -5.28 -9.22
C ASN A 134 -16.69 -6.28 -10.13
N VAL A 135 -16.62 -6.10 -11.44
CA VAL A 135 -17.21 -7.02 -12.43
C VAL A 135 -16.47 -8.38 -12.43
N LEU A 136 -15.13 -8.36 -12.48
CA LEU A 136 -14.33 -9.58 -12.59
C LEU A 136 -14.39 -10.45 -11.33
N TYR A 137 -14.46 -9.85 -10.15
CA TYR A 137 -14.39 -10.54 -8.87
C TYR A 137 -15.70 -10.55 -8.09
N ASN A 138 -16.78 -10.04 -8.70
CA ASN A 138 -18.12 -9.95 -8.09
C ASN A 138 -18.08 -9.29 -6.71
N THR A 139 -17.56 -8.07 -6.64
CA THR A 139 -17.39 -7.29 -5.41
C THR A 139 -17.93 -5.87 -5.60
N MET A 140 -17.90 -5.04 -4.57
CA MET A 140 -18.41 -3.67 -4.60
C MET A 140 -17.44 -2.66 -3.96
N LEU A 141 -16.14 -2.81 -4.26
CA LEU A 141 -15.14 -1.83 -3.82
C LEU A 141 -15.41 -0.45 -4.42
N THR A 142 -15.03 0.59 -3.69
CA THR A 142 -15.03 1.98 -4.18
C THR A 142 -13.65 2.43 -4.62
N ASP A 143 -12.56 1.81 -4.07
CA ASP A 143 -11.18 2.20 -4.32
C ASP A 143 -10.22 0.98 -4.30
N MET A 144 -10.04 0.32 -5.45
CA MET A 144 -9.14 -0.83 -5.56
C MET A 144 -7.65 -0.45 -5.47
N GLU A 145 -7.27 0.71 -6.00
CA GLU A 145 -5.87 1.18 -6.10
C GLU A 145 -5.35 1.85 -4.81
N THR A 146 -6.12 1.83 -3.73
CA THR A 146 -5.67 2.39 -2.46
C THR A 146 -4.42 1.68 -1.94
N CYS A 147 -3.45 2.45 -1.41
CA CYS A 147 -2.32 1.88 -0.69
C CYS A 147 -2.75 1.23 0.63
N TYR A 148 -3.68 1.86 1.37
CA TYR A 148 -4.13 1.35 2.65
C TYR A 148 -4.93 0.06 2.50
N LYS A 149 -4.20 -1.05 2.42
CA LYS A 149 -4.68 -2.42 2.59
C LYS A 149 -4.14 -2.95 3.90
N VAL A 150 -5.01 -3.08 4.88
CA VAL A 150 -4.71 -3.64 6.19
C VAL A 150 -5.16 -5.09 6.18
N MET A 151 -4.29 -6.00 6.55
CA MET A 151 -4.51 -7.45 6.40
C MET A 151 -4.01 -8.21 7.62
N ARG A 152 -4.67 -9.29 7.94
CA ARG A 152 -4.09 -10.29 8.85
C ARG A 152 -2.80 -10.85 8.22
N THR A 153 -1.81 -11.12 9.03
CA THR A 153 -0.51 -11.64 8.54
C THR A 153 -0.64 -13.00 7.86
N ASP A 154 -1.57 -13.86 8.31
CA ASP A 154 -1.83 -15.14 7.66
C ASP A 154 -2.43 -14.97 6.25
N VAL A 155 -3.23 -13.94 6.00
CA VAL A 155 -3.72 -13.57 4.66
C VAL A 155 -2.54 -13.21 3.76
N VAL A 156 -1.62 -12.35 4.23
CA VAL A 156 -0.42 -11.97 3.49
C VAL A 156 0.43 -13.19 3.17
N ARG A 157 0.69 -14.06 4.14
CA ARG A 157 1.49 -15.29 3.99
C ARG A 157 0.85 -16.33 3.07
N SER A 158 -0.48 -16.31 2.92
CA SER A 158 -1.19 -17.21 2.00
C SER A 158 -1.00 -16.86 0.54
N MET A 159 -0.60 -15.61 0.23
CA MET A 159 -0.49 -15.10 -1.13
C MET A 159 0.94 -15.20 -1.66
N THR A 160 1.13 -15.90 -2.77
CA THR A 160 2.37 -15.83 -3.55
C THR A 160 2.26 -14.65 -4.51
N LEU A 161 2.94 -13.54 -4.24
CA LEU A 161 2.90 -12.32 -5.04
C LEU A 161 4.07 -12.28 -6.02
N HIS A 162 3.83 -11.78 -7.25
CA HIS A 162 4.81 -11.78 -8.34
C HIS A 162 5.10 -10.39 -8.92
N SER A 163 4.15 -9.46 -8.85
CA SER A 163 4.30 -8.12 -9.42
C SER A 163 5.42 -7.35 -8.73
N ASN A 164 6.27 -6.70 -9.53
CA ASN A 164 7.39 -5.90 -9.00
C ASN A 164 7.03 -4.42 -8.84
N GLY A 165 6.24 -3.86 -9.77
CA GLY A 165 5.82 -2.45 -9.76
C GLY A 165 4.44 -2.24 -9.14
N PHE A 166 3.70 -1.26 -9.67
CA PHE A 166 2.35 -0.90 -9.21
C PHE A 166 1.27 -1.95 -9.51
N GLY A 167 1.56 -2.96 -10.34
CA GLY A 167 0.68 -4.13 -10.49
C GLY A 167 0.48 -4.95 -9.22
N ILE A 168 1.18 -4.66 -8.14
CA ILE A 168 1.04 -5.35 -6.85
C ILE A 168 -0.34 -5.10 -6.21
N GLU A 169 -0.91 -3.89 -6.34
CA GLU A 169 -2.22 -3.55 -5.78
C GLU A 169 -3.34 -4.38 -6.42
N PRO A 170 -3.50 -4.42 -7.77
CA PRO A 170 -4.48 -5.28 -8.41
C PRO A 170 -4.19 -6.77 -8.22
N GLU A 171 -2.92 -7.21 -8.12
CA GLU A 171 -2.59 -8.60 -7.83
C GLU A 171 -3.05 -9.03 -6.45
N MET A 172 -2.76 -8.25 -5.41
CA MET A 172 -3.25 -8.52 -4.05
C MET A 172 -4.77 -8.58 -4.03
N THR A 173 -5.43 -7.59 -4.64
CA THR A 173 -6.89 -7.51 -4.71
C THR A 173 -7.49 -8.76 -5.37
N ALA A 174 -6.95 -9.17 -6.52
CA ALA A 174 -7.40 -10.38 -7.21
C ALA A 174 -7.29 -11.62 -6.32
N LYS A 175 -6.16 -11.81 -5.65
CA LYS A 175 -5.90 -12.97 -4.81
C LYS A 175 -6.71 -12.97 -3.51
N ILE A 176 -6.97 -11.81 -2.94
CA ILE A 176 -7.85 -11.64 -1.77
C ILE A 176 -9.27 -12.10 -2.09
N PHE A 177 -9.86 -11.57 -3.17
CA PHE A 177 -11.24 -11.91 -3.52
C PHE A 177 -11.39 -13.34 -4.05
N LYS A 178 -10.40 -13.90 -4.76
CA LYS A 178 -10.42 -15.32 -5.17
C LYS A 178 -10.40 -16.27 -3.98
N ARG A 179 -9.82 -15.90 -2.86
CA ARG A 179 -9.78 -16.70 -1.61
C ARG A 179 -10.96 -16.45 -0.69
N HIS A 180 -11.91 -15.60 -1.12
CA HIS A 180 -13.15 -15.29 -0.37
C HIS A 180 -12.89 -14.76 1.05
N TYR A 181 -11.80 -14.00 1.26
CA TYR A 181 -11.57 -13.30 2.52
C TYR A 181 -12.65 -12.25 2.76
N ARG A 182 -12.97 -12.01 4.04
CA ARG A 182 -13.94 -10.99 4.46
C ARG A 182 -13.28 -9.62 4.34
N VAL A 183 -13.67 -8.87 3.31
CA VAL A 183 -13.12 -7.54 3.01
C VAL A 183 -14.12 -6.46 3.45
N TYR A 184 -13.61 -5.45 4.15
CA TYR A 184 -14.36 -4.23 4.47
C TYR A 184 -13.67 -3.02 3.84
N GLU A 185 -14.46 -1.99 3.51
CA GLU A 185 -13.95 -0.66 3.18
C GLU A 185 -14.32 0.33 4.27
N VAL A 186 -13.37 1.21 4.60
CA VAL A 186 -13.58 2.33 5.52
C VAL A 186 -13.10 3.62 4.89
N PRO A 187 -13.72 4.79 5.20
CA PRO A 187 -13.26 6.07 4.68
C PRO A 187 -11.91 6.44 5.31
N ILE A 188 -11.00 6.99 4.49
CA ILE A 188 -9.73 7.56 4.95
C ILE A 188 -9.54 8.98 4.43
N THR A 189 -8.65 9.72 5.06
CA THR A 189 -8.17 11.01 4.57
C THR A 189 -7.06 10.79 3.54
N TYR A 190 -7.05 11.61 2.48
CA TYR A 190 -6.05 11.50 1.43
C TYR A 190 -5.64 12.87 0.89
N ASP A 191 -4.35 13.17 0.99
CA ASP A 191 -3.73 14.41 0.51
C ASP A 191 -2.83 14.13 -0.71
N GLY A 192 -3.47 13.81 -1.85
CA GLY A 192 -2.77 13.42 -3.07
C GLY A 192 -1.86 14.49 -3.63
N ARG A 193 -0.63 14.11 -4.00
CA ARG A 193 0.38 14.97 -4.64
C ARG A 193 0.03 15.23 -6.11
N GLY A 194 0.37 16.45 -6.59
CA GLY A 194 0.37 16.78 -8.01
C GLY A 194 1.62 16.26 -8.74
N TYR A 195 1.66 16.43 -10.07
CA TYR A 195 2.84 16.05 -10.86
C TYR A 195 4.10 16.84 -10.47
N GLU A 196 3.94 18.12 -10.14
CA GLU A 196 5.03 18.98 -9.66
C GLU A 196 5.58 18.54 -8.29
N GLU A 197 4.79 17.79 -7.53
CA GLU A 197 5.11 17.27 -6.21
C GLU A 197 5.67 15.83 -6.27
N GLY A 198 6.05 15.33 -7.46
CA GLY A 198 6.74 14.04 -7.64
C GLY A 198 5.85 12.81 -7.80
N LYS A 199 4.61 12.96 -8.31
CA LYS A 199 3.73 11.83 -8.60
C LYS A 199 4.36 10.89 -9.64
N LYS A 200 4.53 9.61 -9.27
CA LYS A 200 5.26 8.60 -10.04
C LYS A 200 4.36 7.76 -10.98
N ILE A 201 3.05 7.70 -10.73
CA ILE A 201 2.10 6.84 -11.46
C ILE A 201 1.76 7.44 -12.83
N THR A 202 1.76 6.61 -13.87
CA THR A 202 1.47 6.97 -15.26
C THR A 202 0.30 6.17 -15.84
N TRP A 203 -0.24 6.55 -17.03
CA TRP A 203 -1.28 5.80 -17.72
C TRP A 203 -0.87 4.35 -18.07
N ARG A 204 0.44 4.08 -18.23
CA ARG A 204 0.97 2.73 -18.49
C ARG A 204 0.73 1.80 -17.32
N ASP A 205 0.78 2.32 -16.10
CA ASP A 205 0.50 1.54 -14.89
C ASP A 205 -0.97 1.09 -14.85
N GLY A 206 -1.89 1.91 -15.38
CA GLY A 206 -3.29 1.53 -15.57
C GLY A 206 -3.48 0.35 -16.53
N ILE A 207 -2.71 0.28 -17.63
CA ILE A 207 -2.73 -0.88 -18.55
C ILE A 207 -2.18 -2.11 -17.85
N VAL A 208 -1.09 -1.97 -17.10
CA VAL A 208 -0.51 -3.07 -16.30
C VAL A 208 -1.53 -3.56 -15.28
N ALA A 209 -2.22 -2.67 -14.56
CA ALA A 209 -3.24 -3.02 -13.60
C ALA A 209 -4.38 -3.83 -14.23
N LEU A 210 -4.88 -3.39 -15.40
CA LEU A 210 -5.91 -4.11 -16.15
C LEU A 210 -5.44 -5.52 -16.55
N TRP A 211 -4.22 -5.61 -17.09
CA TRP A 211 -3.61 -6.90 -17.45
C TRP A 211 -3.52 -7.84 -16.25
N VAL A 212 -3.04 -7.33 -15.12
CA VAL A 212 -2.88 -8.09 -13.87
C VAL A 212 -4.23 -8.60 -13.36
N LEU A 213 -5.27 -7.76 -13.35
CA LEU A 213 -6.63 -8.16 -12.97
C LEU A 213 -7.15 -9.29 -13.86
N LEU A 214 -6.99 -9.17 -15.18
CA LEU A 214 -7.42 -10.20 -16.12
C LEU A 214 -6.60 -11.48 -15.96
N LYS A 215 -5.27 -11.37 -15.87
CA LYS A 215 -4.38 -12.51 -15.66
C LYS A 215 -4.79 -13.31 -14.41
N TYR A 216 -4.87 -12.68 -13.26
CA TYR A 216 -5.16 -13.36 -12.00
C TYR A 216 -6.63 -13.74 -11.81
N ARG A 217 -7.54 -13.33 -12.70
CA ARG A 217 -8.89 -13.90 -12.75
C ARG A 217 -8.86 -15.37 -13.17
N PHE A 218 -7.94 -15.73 -14.09
CA PHE A 218 -7.86 -17.06 -14.72
C PHE A 218 -6.64 -17.88 -14.29
N THR A 219 -5.64 -17.26 -13.65
CA THR A 219 -4.43 -17.94 -13.12
C THR A 219 -4.32 -17.76 -11.61
N GLU A 220 -3.48 -18.55 -10.94
CA GLU A 220 -3.12 -18.33 -9.52
C GLU A 220 -2.03 -17.28 -9.34
#